data_f7872dbd29c853c04ae8cd038db52534
#
_entry.id   f7872dbd29c853c04ae8cd038db52534
#
_cell.length_a   1.000
_cell.length_b   1.000
_cell.length_c   1.000
_cell.angle_alpha   90.00
_cell.angle_beta   90.00
_cell.angle_gamma   90.00
#
_symmetry.space_group_name_H-M   'P 1'
#
loop_
_entity.id
_entity.type
_entity.pdbx_description
1 polymer ?
#
loop_
_entity_poly.entity_id
_entity_poly.type
_entity_poly.pdbx_seq_one_letter_code
_entity_poly.pdbx_strand_id
1 'polypeptide(L)'
;MDMLLIFKIYLFYGLAFFAIFFAILFRDLRKSRIAIASALPILALFGFIHGFHEWSELYLVMYEHEFTLTKGVETFKVFKLLFSFIALGAFAWKMLGLTDWKNVKTIKYGAVAVIALFAASLVIRFGNKEYAIYIHDTANQVRWIFGLGSGLISGLAMMSYANILEQEGHGASLPFKLTGLSLIAYGISAGLLTVDLGLWVLIVRMVCALSILCTLWIALRVFDDEKSKQLESNIQISQQDAKLKELGELNSAVAHEIKTPLSSATMSCDLLEKQLPDNEASHRHLARIRQGLERAAEISHEVLNYAHHKPIQREIVSLQQVVEQALSLNQYRLEDFAVSTSLDNTLSVLGDAGQLEEVVTNIIGNAIDASQEHKQLYIETYQDKLMASLSISDWGTGMPLDKIAKAKTPFYTTKPRGEGTGMGLAISNQIILQHGGELNLRNSKKSDHITGLTVEIRLPRNIE
;
A
#
# COMPACT_ATOMS: atom_id res chain seq x y z
N MET A 1 15.57 33.80 -43.66
CA MET A 1 15.49 33.25 -42.28
C MET A 1 16.30 31.96 -42.27
N ASP A 2 17.07 31.69 -41.24
CA ASP A 2 17.95 30.51 -41.22
C ASP A 2 17.08 29.24 -41.05
N MET A 3 16.82 28.55 -42.17
CA MET A 3 16.02 27.33 -42.25
C MET A 3 16.56 26.22 -41.30
N LEU A 4 17.88 26.21 -41.11
CA LEU A 4 18.55 25.27 -40.23
C LEU A 4 18.18 25.54 -38.73
N LEU A 5 18.01 26.81 -38.35
CA LEU A 5 17.59 27.20 -36.99
C LEU A 5 16.16 26.74 -36.74
N ILE A 6 15.24 26.98 -37.67
CA ILE A 6 13.85 26.53 -37.60
C ILE A 6 13.81 25.00 -37.45
N PHE A 7 14.54 24.29 -38.29
CA PHE A 7 14.63 22.83 -38.21
C PHE A 7 15.06 22.34 -36.84
N LYS A 8 16.13 22.93 -36.28
CA LYS A 8 16.63 22.55 -34.93
C LYS A 8 15.59 22.81 -33.85
N ILE A 9 14.90 23.96 -33.86
CA ILE A 9 13.90 24.29 -32.85
C ILE A 9 12.76 23.29 -32.88
N TYR A 10 12.14 23.03 -34.02
CA TYR A 10 11.04 22.08 -34.13
C TYR A 10 11.48 20.63 -33.82
N LEU A 11 12.70 20.24 -34.23
CA LEU A 11 13.24 18.93 -33.92
C LEU A 11 13.34 18.70 -32.43
N PHE A 12 13.99 19.59 -31.70
CA PHE A 12 14.14 19.47 -30.23
C PHE A 12 12.83 19.66 -29.49
N TYR A 13 11.95 20.50 -30.01
CA TYR A 13 10.64 20.73 -29.42
C TYR A 13 9.76 19.45 -29.48
N GLY A 14 9.65 18.83 -30.64
CA GLY A 14 8.94 17.55 -30.76
C GLY A 14 9.63 16.41 -30.02
N LEU A 15 10.99 16.36 -30.04
CA LEU A 15 11.75 15.37 -29.28
C LEU A 15 11.52 15.48 -27.77
N ALA A 16 11.35 16.69 -27.21
CA ALA A 16 11.04 16.88 -25.80
C ALA A 16 9.72 16.21 -25.41
N PHE A 17 8.69 16.30 -26.26
CA PHE A 17 7.41 15.63 -26.02
C PHE A 17 7.49 14.12 -26.16
N PHE A 18 8.22 13.60 -27.12
CA PHE A 18 8.48 12.15 -27.20
C PHE A 18 9.27 11.66 -25.97
N ALA A 19 10.23 12.45 -25.49
CA ALA A 19 10.96 12.11 -24.28
C ALA A 19 10.04 12.07 -23.02
N ILE A 20 9.05 12.98 -22.92
CA ILE A 20 8.02 12.94 -21.87
C ILE A 20 7.21 11.63 -21.96
N PHE A 21 6.78 11.25 -23.18
CA PHE A 21 6.08 9.98 -23.40
C PHE A 21 6.90 8.78 -22.93
N PHE A 22 8.15 8.65 -23.39
CA PHE A 22 9.01 7.52 -23.03
C PHE A 22 9.41 7.53 -21.55
N ALA A 23 9.63 8.72 -20.96
CA ALA A 23 9.93 8.84 -19.53
C ALA A 23 8.84 8.24 -18.63
N ILE A 24 7.57 8.33 -19.05
CA ILE A 24 6.44 7.76 -18.33
C ILE A 24 6.23 6.29 -18.72
N LEU A 25 6.31 5.97 -20.04
CA LEU A 25 5.99 4.64 -20.56
C LEU A 25 6.87 3.54 -19.98
N PHE A 26 8.17 3.82 -19.81
CA PHE A 26 9.13 2.83 -19.30
C PHE A 26 9.11 2.67 -17.78
N ARG A 27 8.19 3.32 -17.07
CA ARG A 27 8.00 3.14 -15.63
C ARG A 27 6.82 2.23 -15.31
N ASP A 28 7.03 1.34 -14.36
CA ASP A 28 5.97 0.45 -13.87
C ASP A 28 5.09 1.19 -12.85
N LEU A 29 4.07 1.86 -13.36
CA LEU A 29 3.12 2.64 -12.55
C LEU A 29 1.96 1.82 -12.00
N ARG A 30 1.77 0.56 -12.48
CA ARG A 30 0.56 -0.24 -12.20
C ARG A 30 0.43 -0.65 -10.74
N LYS A 31 1.56 -0.84 -10.05
CA LYS A 31 1.63 -1.30 -8.66
C LYS A 31 1.86 -0.17 -7.66
N SER A 32 1.96 1.06 -8.13
CA SER A 32 2.17 2.21 -7.26
C SER A 32 0.91 2.54 -6.45
N ARG A 33 1.13 2.88 -5.19
CA ARG A 33 0.07 3.40 -4.29
C ARG A 33 -0.15 4.90 -4.46
N ILE A 34 0.72 5.59 -5.18
CA ILE A 34 0.65 7.02 -5.40
C ILE A 34 -0.45 7.31 -6.44
N ALA A 35 -1.50 8.01 -6.07
CA ALA A 35 -2.72 8.17 -6.87
C ALA A 35 -2.49 8.81 -8.26
N ILE A 36 -1.49 9.71 -8.41
CA ILE A 36 -1.14 10.35 -9.68
C ILE A 36 -0.67 9.34 -10.75
N ALA A 37 -0.18 8.16 -10.34
CA ALA A 37 0.23 7.10 -11.25
C ALA A 37 -0.88 6.77 -12.28
N SER A 38 -2.14 6.86 -11.86
CA SER A 38 -3.31 6.61 -12.73
C SER A 38 -3.56 7.69 -13.79
N ALA A 39 -3.01 8.90 -13.62
CA ALA A 39 -3.16 10.03 -14.54
C ALA A 39 -1.99 10.15 -15.52
N LEU A 40 -0.79 9.74 -15.13
CA LEU A 40 0.44 9.88 -15.93
C LEU A 40 0.36 9.24 -17.33
N PRO A 41 -0.27 8.07 -17.57
CA PRO A 41 -0.41 7.52 -18.92
C PRO A 41 -1.14 8.46 -19.89
N ILE A 42 -2.07 9.28 -19.38
CA ILE A 42 -2.78 10.26 -20.21
C ILE A 42 -1.85 11.42 -20.59
N LEU A 43 -0.98 11.85 -19.65
CA LEU A 43 0.06 12.85 -19.95
C LEU A 43 1.09 12.30 -20.95
N ALA A 44 1.44 11.02 -20.85
CA ALA A 44 2.28 10.35 -21.83
C ALA A 44 1.63 10.38 -23.23
N LEU A 45 0.34 10.05 -23.32
CA LEU A 45 -0.41 10.11 -24.57
C LEU A 45 -0.40 11.53 -25.17
N PHE A 46 -0.56 12.57 -24.32
CA PHE A 46 -0.39 13.95 -24.78
C PHE A 46 1.00 14.16 -25.37
N GLY A 47 2.08 13.76 -24.68
CA GLY A 47 3.45 13.89 -25.17
C GLY A 47 3.64 13.22 -26.54
N PHE A 48 3.11 12.01 -26.71
CA PHE A 48 3.21 11.28 -27.97
C PHE A 48 2.49 12.01 -29.12
N ILE A 49 1.22 12.35 -28.96
CA ILE A 49 0.41 12.99 -30.00
C ILE A 49 0.94 14.38 -30.32
N HIS A 50 1.34 15.15 -29.31
CA HIS A 50 1.83 16.51 -29.50
C HIS A 50 3.22 16.53 -30.15
N GLY A 51 4.10 15.58 -29.83
CA GLY A 51 5.38 15.39 -30.51
C GLY A 51 5.20 15.14 -32.01
N PHE A 52 4.25 14.31 -32.39
CA PHE A 52 3.87 14.11 -33.79
C PHE A 52 3.28 15.37 -34.43
N HIS A 53 2.46 16.12 -33.69
CA HIS A 53 1.94 17.40 -34.20
C HIS A 53 3.10 18.34 -34.56
N GLU A 54 4.06 18.56 -33.67
CA GLU A 54 5.19 19.48 -33.90
C GLU A 54 6.11 19.01 -35.04
N TRP A 55 6.40 17.71 -35.13
CA TRP A 55 7.19 17.20 -36.26
C TRP A 55 6.44 17.26 -37.59
N SER A 56 5.11 17.15 -37.57
CA SER A 56 4.33 17.36 -38.79
C SER A 56 4.29 18.83 -39.23
N GLU A 57 4.31 19.79 -38.26
CA GLU A 57 4.47 21.20 -38.58
C GLU A 57 5.88 21.47 -39.15
N LEU A 58 6.94 20.87 -38.59
CA LEU A 58 8.28 20.93 -39.15
C LEU A 58 8.29 20.47 -40.62
N TYR A 59 7.68 19.33 -40.93
CA TYR A 59 7.58 18.80 -42.28
C TYR A 59 6.93 19.81 -43.23
N LEU A 60 5.78 20.39 -42.83
CA LEU A 60 5.05 21.36 -43.65
C LEU A 60 5.83 22.67 -43.88
N VAL A 61 6.59 23.13 -42.88
CA VAL A 61 7.44 24.32 -42.99
C VAL A 61 8.65 24.07 -43.94
N MET A 62 9.26 22.87 -43.84
CA MET A 62 10.42 22.52 -44.70
C MET A 62 10.06 22.39 -46.16
N TYR A 63 8.87 21.93 -46.48
CA TYR A 63 8.39 21.67 -47.84
C TYR A 63 7.33 22.68 -48.31
N GLU A 64 7.24 23.86 -47.67
CA GLU A 64 6.25 24.90 -48.01
C GLU A 64 6.26 25.30 -49.49
N HIS A 65 7.42 25.25 -50.12
CA HIS A 65 7.59 25.57 -51.55
C HIS A 65 7.14 24.46 -52.50
N GLU A 66 7.00 23.23 -52.04
CA GLU A 66 6.64 22.08 -52.88
C GLU A 66 5.14 21.76 -52.81
N PHE A 67 4.45 22.18 -51.74
CA PHE A 67 3.04 21.88 -51.52
C PHE A 67 2.17 23.14 -51.56
N THR A 68 1.23 23.20 -52.46
CA THR A 68 0.12 24.16 -52.31
C THR A 68 -0.74 23.78 -51.09
N LEU A 69 -0.89 24.68 -50.17
CA LEU A 69 -1.75 24.47 -48.99
C LEU A 69 -3.20 24.36 -49.45
N THR A 70 -3.66 23.11 -49.63
CA THR A 70 -5.05 22.84 -49.94
C THR A 70 -5.92 23.02 -48.68
N LYS A 71 -7.21 23.33 -48.88
CA LYS A 71 -8.19 23.41 -47.76
C LYS A 71 -8.13 22.19 -46.86
N GLY A 72 -7.87 20.99 -47.43
CA GLY A 72 -7.72 19.76 -46.67
C GLY A 72 -6.53 19.76 -45.72
N VAL A 73 -5.38 20.27 -46.14
CA VAL A 73 -4.17 20.37 -45.30
C VAL A 73 -4.37 21.34 -44.15
N GLU A 74 -5.00 22.49 -44.41
CA GLU A 74 -5.30 23.48 -43.33
C GLU A 74 -6.27 22.92 -42.30
N THR A 75 -7.37 22.24 -42.74
CA THR A 75 -8.27 21.55 -41.83
C THR A 75 -7.55 20.49 -41.00
N PHE A 76 -6.70 19.71 -41.62
CA PHE A 76 -5.93 18.66 -40.97
C PHE A 76 -4.96 19.21 -39.91
N LYS A 77 -4.33 20.37 -40.16
CA LYS A 77 -3.52 21.08 -39.15
C LYS A 77 -4.30 21.39 -37.89
N VAL A 78 -5.49 21.98 -38.04
CA VAL A 78 -6.35 22.32 -36.89
C VAL A 78 -6.87 21.08 -36.16
N PHE A 79 -7.23 20.04 -36.91
CA PHE A 79 -7.66 18.77 -36.33
C PHE A 79 -6.54 18.11 -35.49
N LYS A 80 -5.31 18.02 -35.98
CA LYS A 80 -4.15 17.49 -35.23
C LYS A 80 -3.92 18.28 -33.96
N LEU A 81 -3.97 19.61 -34.06
CA LEU A 81 -3.80 20.50 -32.91
C LEU A 81 -4.86 20.25 -31.85
N LEU A 82 -6.14 20.21 -32.25
CA LEU A 82 -7.25 19.90 -31.35
C LEU A 82 -7.05 18.52 -30.69
N PHE A 83 -6.72 17.50 -31.47
CA PHE A 83 -6.56 16.14 -30.97
C PHE A 83 -5.42 16.03 -29.94
N SER A 84 -4.32 16.74 -30.14
CA SER A 84 -3.22 16.77 -29.18
C SER A 84 -3.64 17.43 -27.86
N PHE A 85 -4.37 18.55 -27.90
CA PHE A 85 -4.83 19.22 -26.68
C PHE A 85 -5.99 18.53 -25.97
N ILE A 86 -6.79 17.71 -26.66
CA ILE A 86 -7.78 16.83 -26.00
C ILE A 86 -7.11 15.90 -25.00
N ALA A 87 -5.95 15.33 -25.35
CA ALA A 87 -5.20 14.47 -24.45
C ALA A 87 -4.73 15.24 -23.18
N LEU A 88 -4.28 16.50 -23.34
CA LEU A 88 -3.94 17.36 -22.20
C LEU A 88 -5.17 17.70 -21.35
N GLY A 89 -6.32 17.94 -22.00
CA GLY A 89 -7.60 18.18 -21.34
C GLY A 89 -8.07 16.94 -20.53
N ALA A 90 -7.90 15.74 -21.08
CA ALA A 90 -8.19 14.51 -20.39
C ALA A 90 -7.29 14.30 -19.15
N PHE A 91 -6.01 14.66 -19.28
CA PHE A 91 -5.08 14.69 -18.14
C PHE A 91 -5.55 15.69 -17.06
N ALA A 92 -5.89 16.94 -17.45
CA ALA A 92 -6.43 17.94 -16.54
C ALA A 92 -7.70 17.47 -15.81
N TRP A 93 -8.60 16.82 -16.55
CA TRP A 93 -9.84 16.24 -15.99
C TRP A 93 -9.58 15.15 -14.94
N LYS A 94 -8.58 14.29 -15.20
CA LYS A 94 -8.17 13.24 -14.27
C LYS A 94 -7.50 13.84 -13.05
N MET A 95 -6.61 14.81 -13.24
CA MET A 95 -5.90 15.49 -12.15
C MET A 95 -6.85 16.25 -11.21
N LEU A 96 -7.91 16.89 -11.73
CA LEU A 96 -8.94 17.51 -10.91
C LEU A 96 -9.58 16.52 -9.91
N GLY A 97 -9.70 15.26 -10.30
CA GLY A 97 -10.24 14.20 -9.42
C GLY A 97 -9.29 13.78 -8.29
N LEU A 98 -8.03 14.20 -8.34
CA LEU A 98 -7.00 13.91 -7.33
C LEU A 98 -6.74 15.10 -6.39
N THR A 99 -7.43 16.23 -6.56
CA THR A 99 -7.32 17.42 -5.71
C THR A 99 -8.39 17.43 -4.63
N ASP A 100 -8.10 18.08 -3.50
CA ASP A 100 -9.05 18.31 -2.40
C ASP A 100 -9.92 19.56 -2.60
N TRP A 101 -10.05 20.04 -3.83
CA TRP A 101 -10.82 21.25 -4.11
C TRP A 101 -12.32 21.02 -3.91
N LYS A 102 -12.95 21.87 -3.13
CA LYS A 102 -14.39 21.80 -2.81
C LYS A 102 -15.29 21.89 -4.06
N ASN A 103 -14.83 22.59 -5.11
CA ASN A 103 -15.63 22.92 -6.30
C ASN A 103 -15.27 22.13 -7.57
N VAL A 104 -14.64 20.96 -7.45
CA VAL A 104 -14.22 20.14 -8.61
C VAL A 104 -15.39 19.85 -9.57
N LYS A 105 -16.59 19.54 -9.05
CA LYS A 105 -17.76 19.28 -9.88
C LYS A 105 -18.16 20.52 -10.70
N THR A 106 -18.16 21.70 -10.08
CA THR A 106 -18.48 22.96 -10.75
C THR A 106 -17.47 23.30 -11.85
N ILE A 107 -16.18 23.09 -11.60
CA ILE A 107 -15.10 23.28 -12.60
C ILE A 107 -15.31 22.32 -13.78
N LYS A 108 -15.64 21.05 -13.53
CA LYS A 108 -15.91 20.07 -14.57
C LYS A 108 -17.14 20.42 -15.41
N TYR A 109 -18.24 20.85 -14.78
CA TYR A 109 -19.42 21.32 -15.51
C TYR A 109 -19.13 22.58 -16.33
N GLY A 110 -18.36 23.52 -15.78
CA GLY A 110 -17.90 24.72 -16.50
C GLY A 110 -17.07 24.34 -17.74
N ALA A 111 -16.13 23.43 -17.62
CA ALA A 111 -15.33 22.93 -18.75
C ALA A 111 -16.21 22.28 -19.83
N VAL A 112 -17.18 21.47 -19.47
CA VAL A 112 -18.14 20.87 -20.41
C VAL A 112 -18.96 21.95 -21.12
N ALA A 113 -19.42 22.96 -20.39
CA ALA A 113 -20.19 24.09 -20.98
C ALA A 113 -19.33 24.88 -21.99
N VAL A 114 -18.04 25.14 -21.67
CA VAL A 114 -17.10 25.82 -22.60
C VAL A 114 -16.88 24.98 -23.86
N ILE A 115 -16.72 23.68 -23.73
CA ILE A 115 -16.58 22.77 -24.89
C ILE A 115 -17.85 22.76 -25.74
N ALA A 116 -19.04 22.74 -25.13
CA ALA A 116 -20.31 22.79 -25.83
C ALA A 116 -20.49 24.12 -26.58
N LEU A 117 -20.11 25.26 -25.97
CA LEU A 117 -20.12 26.57 -26.62
C LEU A 117 -19.12 26.64 -27.78
N PHE A 118 -17.95 26.05 -27.63
CA PHE A 118 -17.00 25.93 -28.74
C PHE A 118 -17.59 25.14 -29.91
N ALA A 119 -18.18 23.97 -29.66
CA ALA A 119 -18.82 23.14 -30.70
C ALA A 119 -19.95 23.90 -31.42
N ALA A 120 -20.82 24.59 -30.66
CA ALA A 120 -21.85 25.42 -31.21
C ALA A 120 -21.29 26.58 -32.06
N SER A 121 -20.21 27.21 -31.61
CA SER A 121 -19.54 28.30 -32.36
C SER A 121 -18.95 27.82 -33.71
N LEU A 122 -18.48 26.57 -33.78
CA LEU A 122 -18.02 25.99 -35.04
C LEU A 122 -19.17 25.86 -36.06
N VAL A 123 -20.30 25.36 -35.62
CA VAL A 123 -21.49 25.18 -36.49
C VAL A 123 -22.00 26.54 -36.96
N ILE A 124 -22.16 27.52 -36.05
CA ILE A 124 -22.73 28.85 -36.40
C ILE A 124 -21.83 29.60 -37.40
N ARG A 125 -20.51 29.46 -37.29
CA ARG A 125 -19.56 30.17 -38.16
C ARG A 125 -19.30 29.44 -39.47
N PHE A 126 -19.65 28.17 -39.57
CA PHE A 126 -19.49 27.39 -40.81
C PHE A 126 -20.40 27.93 -41.90
N GLY A 127 -19.85 28.33 -43.01
CA GLY A 127 -20.58 28.92 -44.12
C GLY A 127 -20.84 30.44 -44.03
N ASN A 128 -20.63 31.06 -42.85
CA ASN A 128 -20.84 32.50 -42.64
C ASN A 128 -19.56 33.33 -42.77
N LYS A 129 -18.39 32.67 -42.89
CA LYS A 129 -17.11 33.32 -43.06
C LYS A 129 -16.35 32.70 -44.25
N GLU A 130 -15.44 33.48 -44.81
CA GLU A 130 -14.46 32.96 -45.75
C GLU A 130 -13.65 31.82 -45.09
N TYR A 131 -13.39 30.77 -45.85
CA TYR A 131 -12.77 29.55 -45.32
C TYR A 131 -11.46 29.79 -44.57
N ALA A 132 -10.57 30.62 -45.13
CA ALA A 132 -9.27 30.93 -44.50
C ALA A 132 -9.45 31.61 -43.11
N ILE A 133 -10.39 32.57 -43.02
CA ILE A 133 -10.71 33.25 -41.75
C ILE A 133 -11.33 32.27 -40.75
N TYR A 134 -12.25 31.39 -41.21
CA TYR A 134 -12.88 30.37 -40.40
C TYR A 134 -11.86 29.42 -39.76
N ILE A 135 -10.92 28.92 -40.55
CA ILE A 135 -9.86 27.99 -40.10
C ILE A 135 -8.91 28.66 -39.13
N HIS A 136 -8.47 29.91 -39.44
CA HIS A 136 -7.59 30.65 -38.54
C HIS A 136 -8.24 30.96 -37.19
N ASP A 137 -9.49 31.42 -37.17
CA ASP A 137 -10.25 31.67 -35.94
C ASP A 137 -10.45 30.38 -35.14
N THR A 138 -10.70 29.27 -35.84
CA THR A 138 -10.87 27.96 -35.20
C THR A 138 -9.58 27.48 -34.55
N ALA A 139 -8.43 27.63 -35.20
CA ALA A 139 -7.14 27.31 -34.63
C ALA A 139 -6.83 28.13 -33.37
N ASN A 140 -7.14 29.43 -33.39
CA ASN A 140 -6.97 30.30 -32.23
C ASN A 140 -7.88 29.89 -31.05
N GLN A 141 -9.15 29.56 -31.32
CA GLN A 141 -10.05 29.07 -30.28
C GLN A 141 -9.61 27.73 -29.69
N VAL A 142 -9.10 26.81 -30.51
CA VAL A 142 -8.52 25.55 -30.03
C VAL A 142 -7.33 25.83 -29.09
N ARG A 143 -6.45 26.77 -29.45
CA ARG A 143 -5.31 27.16 -28.59
C ARG A 143 -5.79 27.75 -27.27
N TRP A 144 -6.77 28.65 -27.29
CA TRP A 144 -7.25 29.32 -26.07
C TRP A 144 -8.01 28.35 -25.15
N ILE A 145 -8.94 27.59 -25.69
CA ILE A 145 -9.83 26.74 -24.89
C ILE A 145 -9.08 25.48 -24.42
N PHE A 146 -8.47 24.77 -25.35
CA PHE A 146 -7.87 23.48 -25.05
C PHE A 146 -6.38 23.62 -24.66
N GLY A 147 -5.61 24.49 -25.31
CA GLY A 147 -4.20 24.68 -24.98
C GLY A 147 -4.02 25.42 -23.64
N LEU A 148 -4.50 26.67 -23.55
CA LEU A 148 -4.41 27.47 -22.34
C LEU A 148 -5.22 26.86 -21.21
N GLY A 149 -6.50 26.55 -21.46
CA GLY A 149 -7.41 26.03 -20.42
C GLY A 149 -6.91 24.74 -19.81
N SER A 150 -6.52 23.76 -20.63
CA SER A 150 -6.00 22.49 -20.12
C SER A 150 -4.65 22.63 -19.44
N GLY A 151 -3.75 23.48 -19.96
CA GLY A 151 -2.45 23.78 -19.35
C GLY A 151 -2.58 24.40 -17.96
N LEU A 152 -3.46 25.39 -17.82
CA LEU A 152 -3.72 26.02 -16.52
C LEU A 152 -4.33 25.03 -15.51
N ILE A 153 -5.38 24.32 -15.91
CA ILE A 153 -6.07 23.37 -15.00
C ILE A 153 -5.14 22.24 -14.59
N SER A 154 -4.43 21.61 -15.53
CA SER A 154 -3.51 20.52 -15.22
C SER A 154 -2.36 20.96 -14.33
N GLY A 155 -1.79 22.14 -14.59
CA GLY A 155 -0.71 22.67 -13.79
C GLY A 155 -1.14 23.03 -12.36
N LEU A 156 -2.26 23.76 -12.20
CA LEU A 156 -2.80 24.08 -10.87
C LEU A 156 -3.22 22.83 -10.10
N ALA A 157 -3.86 21.87 -10.75
CA ALA A 157 -4.25 20.61 -10.11
C ALA A 157 -3.01 19.78 -9.70
N MET A 158 -1.94 19.78 -10.50
CA MET A 158 -0.68 19.12 -10.16
C MET A 158 0.01 19.78 -8.97
N MET A 159 0.02 21.12 -8.91
CA MET A 159 0.57 21.85 -7.76
C MET A 159 -0.23 21.59 -6.48
N SER A 160 -1.57 21.53 -6.58
CA SER A 160 -2.44 21.16 -5.45
C SER A 160 -2.16 19.74 -4.97
N TYR A 161 -2.07 18.79 -5.89
CA TYR A 161 -1.74 17.39 -5.57
C TYR A 161 -0.35 17.23 -4.94
N ALA A 162 0.62 18.04 -5.35
CA ALA A 162 1.96 18.05 -4.75
C ALA A 162 1.93 18.42 -3.25
N ASN A 163 0.97 19.26 -2.81
CA ASN A 163 0.79 19.55 -1.38
C ASN A 163 0.22 18.34 -0.61
N ILE A 164 -0.64 17.53 -1.24
CA ILE A 164 -1.14 16.28 -0.66
C ILE A 164 0.02 15.29 -0.47
N LEU A 165 0.88 15.12 -1.47
CA LEU A 165 2.08 14.28 -1.38
C LEU A 165 3.03 14.73 -0.25
N GLU A 166 3.14 16.03 -0.02
CA GLU A 166 3.95 16.57 1.07
C GLU A 166 3.37 16.20 2.44
N GLN A 167 2.05 16.26 2.59
CA GLN A 167 1.36 15.85 3.82
C GLN A 167 1.46 14.34 4.07
N GLU A 168 1.49 13.53 3.03
CA GLU A 168 1.70 12.08 3.09
C GLU A 168 3.16 11.67 3.33
N GLY A 169 4.10 12.65 3.42
CA GLY A 169 5.52 12.39 3.68
C GLY A 169 6.32 11.91 2.46
N HIS A 170 5.78 12.08 1.26
CA HIS A 170 6.50 11.78 0.03
C HIS A 170 7.42 12.95 -0.38
N GLY A 171 8.73 12.70 -0.49
CA GLY A 171 9.77 13.72 -0.77
C GLY A 171 9.76 14.35 -2.17
N ALA A 172 8.74 14.08 -3.00
CA ALA A 172 8.67 14.55 -4.40
C ALA A 172 7.78 15.80 -4.60
N SER A 173 7.34 16.48 -3.54
CA SER A 173 6.38 17.59 -3.65
C SER A 173 6.92 18.73 -4.53
N LEU A 174 8.15 19.16 -4.32
CA LEU A 174 8.76 20.25 -5.09
C LEU A 174 8.88 19.95 -6.60
N PRO A 175 9.38 18.79 -7.05
CA PRO A 175 9.41 18.47 -8.47
C PRO A 175 8.02 18.46 -9.13
N PHE A 176 6.98 17.96 -8.47
CA PHE A 176 5.61 18.03 -8.99
C PHE A 176 5.06 19.46 -9.02
N LYS A 177 5.37 20.33 -8.04
CA LYS A 177 5.03 21.76 -8.08
C LYS A 177 5.68 22.44 -9.27
N LEU A 178 6.97 22.17 -9.53
CA LEU A 178 7.69 22.73 -10.67
C LEU A 178 7.15 22.22 -12.01
N THR A 179 6.78 20.94 -12.10
CA THR A 179 6.13 20.39 -13.30
C THR A 179 4.78 21.07 -13.54
N GLY A 180 3.99 21.31 -12.49
CA GLY A 180 2.74 22.06 -12.58
C GLY A 180 2.95 23.49 -13.09
N LEU A 181 3.96 24.19 -12.57
CA LEU A 181 4.32 25.53 -13.04
C LEU A 181 4.76 25.53 -14.51
N SER A 182 5.55 24.54 -14.93
CA SER A 182 5.99 24.37 -16.31
C SER A 182 4.81 24.10 -17.25
N LEU A 183 3.81 23.31 -16.83
CA LEU A 183 2.57 23.10 -17.57
C LEU A 183 1.74 24.38 -17.73
N ILE A 184 1.68 25.22 -16.71
CA ILE A 184 1.04 26.54 -16.78
C ILE A 184 1.76 27.42 -17.80
N ALA A 185 3.09 27.54 -17.69
CA ALA A 185 3.90 28.34 -18.61
C ALA A 185 3.75 27.85 -20.06
N TYR A 186 3.73 26.52 -20.25
CA TYR A 186 3.46 25.91 -21.54
C TYR A 186 2.06 26.27 -22.08
N GLY A 187 1.01 26.13 -21.25
CA GLY A 187 -0.37 26.49 -21.61
C GLY A 187 -0.52 27.96 -22.03
N ILE A 188 0.14 28.86 -21.32
CA ILE A 188 0.17 30.29 -21.64
C ILE A 188 0.87 30.51 -22.98
N SER A 189 2.06 29.94 -23.19
CA SER A 189 2.83 30.12 -24.42
C SER A 189 2.15 29.50 -25.64
N ALA A 190 1.53 28.32 -25.50
CA ALA A 190 0.83 27.62 -26.58
C ALA A 190 -0.53 28.23 -26.90
N GLY A 191 -1.21 28.80 -25.88
CA GLY A 191 -2.54 29.38 -26.02
C GLY A 191 -2.56 30.83 -26.47
N LEU A 192 -1.75 31.68 -25.84
CA LEU A 192 -1.82 33.14 -26.07
C LEU A 192 -0.81 33.65 -27.12
N LEU A 193 0.34 33.00 -27.26
CA LEU A 193 1.37 33.47 -28.18
C LEU A 193 1.21 32.75 -29.53
N THR A 194 0.91 33.49 -30.59
CA THR A 194 0.86 32.96 -31.97
C THR A 194 2.23 33.02 -32.63
N VAL A 195 2.49 32.12 -33.56
CA VAL A 195 3.79 32.05 -34.28
C VAL A 195 4.02 33.31 -35.14
N ASP A 196 2.96 34.04 -35.47
CA ASP A 196 3.03 35.32 -36.23
C ASP A 196 3.82 36.38 -35.45
N LEU A 197 3.95 36.26 -34.13
CA LEU A 197 4.77 37.16 -33.29
C LEU A 197 6.28 36.92 -33.48
N GLY A 198 6.69 35.84 -34.17
CA GLY A 198 8.07 35.55 -34.52
C GLY A 198 8.62 34.24 -33.93
N LEU A 199 9.84 33.88 -34.34
CA LEU A 199 10.52 32.63 -33.97
C LEU A 199 10.73 32.48 -32.45
N TRP A 200 10.84 33.57 -31.73
CA TRP A 200 11.03 33.53 -30.27
C TRP A 200 9.91 32.79 -29.56
N VAL A 201 8.68 32.77 -30.11
CA VAL A 201 7.53 32.02 -29.56
C VAL A 201 7.80 30.51 -29.57
N LEU A 202 8.37 30.01 -30.67
CA LEU A 202 8.75 28.59 -30.76
C LEU A 202 9.86 28.23 -29.80
N ILE A 203 10.83 29.12 -29.59
CA ILE A 203 11.90 28.94 -28.61
C ILE A 203 11.31 28.87 -27.20
N VAL A 204 10.39 29.79 -26.84
CA VAL A 204 9.72 29.80 -25.52
C VAL A 204 8.94 28.48 -25.31
N ARG A 205 8.18 28.02 -26.30
CA ARG A 205 7.45 26.74 -26.22
C ARG A 205 8.38 25.54 -26.04
N MET A 206 9.49 25.52 -26.80
CA MET A 206 10.52 24.46 -26.66
C MET A 206 11.12 24.49 -25.25
N VAL A 207 11.47 25.65 -24.70
CA VAL A 207 12.00 25.78 -23.34
C VAL A 207 10.99 25.32 -22.31
N CYS A 208 9.70 25.65 -22.46
CA CYS A 208 8.64 25.16 -21.58
C CYS A 208 8.50 23.63 -21.65
N ALA A 209 8.56 23.05 -22.85
CA ALA A 209 8.50 21.58 -23.03
C ALA A 209 9.70 20.87 -22.38
N LEU A 210 10.91 21.41 -22.54
CA LEU A 210 12.11 20.91 -21.87
C LEU A 210 12.03 21.07 -20.35
N SER A 211 11.45 22.17 -19.85
CA SER A 211 11.20 22.36 -18.43
C SER A 211 10.23 21.32 -17.87
N ILE A 212 9.11 21.01 -18.58
CA ILE A 212 8.20 19.93 -18.21
C ILE A 212 8.96 18.60 -18.18
N LEU A 213 9.75 18.29 -19.19
CA LEU A 213 10.53 17.05 -19.26
C LEU A 213 11.47 16.92 -18.05
N CYS A 214 12.27 17.94 -17.76
CA CYS A 214 13.28 17.91 -16.70
C CYS A 214 12.61 17.79 -15.30
N THR A 215 11.60 18.61 -15.04
CA THR A 215 10.92 18.60 -13.74
C THR A 215 10.12 17.30 -13.52
N LEU A 216 9.44 16.82 -14.56
CA LEU A 216 8.72 15.56 -14.54
C LEU A 216 9.68 14.36 -14.37
N TRP A 217 10.81 14.34 -15.05
CA TRP A 217 11.83 13.30 -14.90
C TRP A 217 12.30 13.16 -13.45
N ILE A 218 12.51 14.30 -12.76
CA ILE A 218 12.88 14.32 -11.36
C ILE A 218 11.68 13.86 -10.49
N ALA A 219 10.46 14.34 -10.78
CA ALA A 219 9.25 13.96 -10.05
C ALA A 219 8.98 12.45 -10.13
N LEU A 220 9.23 11.85 -11.28
CA LEU A 220 9.01 10.41 -11.50
C LEU A 220 9.95 9.50 -10.70
N ARG A 221 11.04 10.03 -10.11
CA ARG A 221 11.94 9.24 -9.24
C ARG A 221 11.22 8.69 -7.99
N VAL A 222 10.14 9.36 -7.55
CA VAL A 222 9.34 8.88 -6.41
C VAL A 222 8.82 7.45 -6.61
N PHE A 223 8.51 7.09 -7.85
CA PHE A 223 8.05 5.73 -8.17
C PHE A 223 9.18 4.69 -8.13
N ASP A 224 10.39 5.11 -8.49
CA ASP A 224 11.58 4.25 -8.40
C ASP A 224 11.93 4.00 -6.93
N ASP A 225 11.84 5.06 -6.08
CA ASP A 225 12.08 4.97 -4.64
C ASP A 225 10.99 4.11 -3.94
N GLU A 226 9.72 4.27 -4.32
CA GLU A 226 8.63 3.42 -3.82
C GLU A 226 8.87 1.95 -4.15
N LYS A 227 9.23 1.66 -5.40
CA LYS A 227 9.52 0.31 -5.88
C LYS A 227 10.73 -0.30 -5.16
N SER A 228 11.79 0.48 -4.95
CA SER A 228 12.98 0.02 -4.23
C SER A 228 12.64 -0.34 -2.78
N LYS A 229 11.87 0.49 -2.08
CA LYS A 229 11.42 0.22 -0.71
C LYS A 229 10.54 -1.03 -0.63
N GLN A 230 9.63 -1.23 -1.58
CA GLN A 230 8.81 -2.43 -1.65
C GLN A 230 9.66 -3.68 -1.88
N LEU A 231 10.66 -3.60 -2.76
CA LEU A 231 11.57 -4.70 -3.05
C LEU A 231 12.43 -5.05 -1.84
N GLU A 232 13.00 -4.05 -1.16
CA GLU A 232 13.78 -4.25 0.07
C GLU A 232 12.96 -4.92 1.17
N SER A 233 11.72 -4.46 1.38
CA SER A 233 10.80 -5.08 2.34
C SER A 233 10.49 -6.54 1.99
N ASN A 234 10.22 -6.83 0.71
CA ASN A 234 9.96 -8.20 0.26
C ASN A 234 11.19 -9.12 0.41
N ILE A 235 12.39 -8.60 0.15
CA ILE A 235 13.65 -9.33 0.35
C ILE A 235 13.86 -9.64 1.82
N GLN A 236 13.64 -8.68 2.72
CA GLN A 236 13.76 -8.89 4.17
C GLN A 236 12.80 -9.97 4.66
N ILE A 237 11.53 -9.92 4.23
CA ILE A 237 10.52 -10.93 4.57
C ILE A 237 10.97 -12.30 4.05
N SER A 238 11.39 -12.40 2.78
CA SER A 238 11.83 -13.66 2.18
C SER A 238 13.09 -14.24 2.86
N GLN A 239 14.03 -13.39 3.27
CA GLN A 239 15.22 -13.83 4.02
C GLN A 239 14.86 -14.32 5.41
N GLN A 240 13.90 -13.67 6.08
CA GLN A 240 13.41 -14.09 7.38
C GLN A 240 12.70 -15.44 7.29
N ASP A 241 11.85 -15.63 6.28
CA ASP A 241 11.16 -16.88 6.00
C ASP A 241 12.15 -18.02 5.67
N ALA A 242 13.16 -17.74 4.84
CA ALA A 242 14.19 -18.71 4.49
C ALA A 242 15.00 -19.14 5.73
N LYS A 243 15.35 -18.19 6.61
CA LYS A 243 16.06 -18.46 7.85
C LYS A 243 15.21 -19.25 8.85
N LEU A 244 13.91 -18.95 8.92
CA LEU A 244 12.96 -19.72 9.74
C LEU A 244 12.80 -21.14 9.21
N LYS A 245 12.73 -21.33 7.88
CA LYS A 245 12.66 -22.63 7.25
C LYS A 245 13.92 -23.47 7.49
N GLU A 246 15.11 -22.88 7.34
CA GLU A 246 16.38 -23.54 7.63
C GLU A 246 16.47 -23.95 9.12
N LEU A 247 16.08 -23.06 10.04
CA LEU A 247 15.95 -23.36 11.45
C LEU A 247 14.94 -24.49 11.70
N GLY A 248 13.82 -24.53 10.95
CA GLY A 248 12.81 -25.55 11.05
C GLY A 248 13.30 -26.95 10.66
N GLU A 249 14.03 -27.04 9.56
CA GLU A 249 14.59 -28.30 9.08
C GLU A 249 15.66 -28.85 10.04
N LEU A 250 16.55 -27.99 10.55
CA LEU A 250 17.55 -28.35 11.55
C LEU A 250 16.92 -28.71 12.90
N ASN A 251 15.92 -27.96 13.34
CA ASN A 251 15.27 -28.20 14.63
C ASN A 251 14.43 -29.48 14.64
N SER A 252 13.88 -29.91 13.50
CA SER A 252 13.14 -31.19 13.42
C SER A 252 14.02 -32.39 13.73
N ALA A 253 15.24 -32.41 13.17
CA ALA A 253 16.23 -33.45 13.46
C ALA A 253 16.71 -33.39 14.92
N VAL A 254 17.05 -32.17 15.39
CA VAL A 254 17.54 -31.94 16.75
C VAL A 254 16.49 -32.31 17.80
N ALA A 255 15.23 -32.00 17.57
CA ALA A 255 14.20 -32.33 18.56
C ALA A 255 13.86 -33.81 18.60
N HIS A 256 13.94 -34.52 17.48
CA HIS A 256 13.83 -35.98 17.50
C HIS A 256 15.00 -36.60 18.27
N GLU A 257 16.22 -36.06 18.11
CA GLU A 257 17.41 -36.45 18.85
C GLU A 257 17.37 -36.04 20.33
N ILE A 258 16.67 -34.94 20.72
CA ILE A 258 16.47 -34.56 22.11
C ILE A 258 15.36 -35.37 22.78
N LYS A 259 14.25 -35.67 22.06
CA LYS A 259 13.12 -36.44 22.61
C LYS A 259 13.54 -37.83 23.07
N THR A 260 14.45 -38.50 22.34
CA THR A 260 14.90 -39.84 22.66
C THR A 260 15.62 -39.92 24.01
N PRO A 261 16.67 -39.13 24.33
CA PRO A 261 17.34 -39.18 25.63
C PRO A 261 16.43 -38.68 26.76
N LEU A 262 15.52 -37.71 26.52
CA LEU A 262 14.56 -37.27 27.52
C LEU A 262 13.60 -38.39 27.90
N SER A 263 13.04 -39.11 26.90
CA SER A 263 12.15 -40.25 27.15
C SER A 263 12.86 -41.38 27.90
N SER A 264 14.12 -41.64 27.57
CA SER A 264 14.95 -42.64 28.27
C SER A 264 15.23 -42.25 29.72
N ALA A 265 15.51 -40.97 29.95
CA ALA A 265 15.74 -40.44 31.30
C ALA A 265 14.45 -40.46 32.16
N THR A 266 13.31 -40.11 31.58
CA THR A 266 11.98 -40.24 32.24
C THR A 266 11.69 -41.68 32.63
N MET A 267 11.90 -42.64 31.70
CA MET A 267 11.70 -44.06 31.96
C MET A 267 12.65 -44.58 33.08
N SER A 268 13.88 -44.06 33.12
CA SER A 268 14.83 -44.41 34.18
C SER A 268 14.36 -43.87 35.55
N CYS A 269 13.77 -42.67 35.59
CA CYS A 269 13.14 -42.14 36.79
C CYS A 269 11.99 -43.04 37.29
N ASP A 270 11.15 -43.52 36.36
CA ASP A 270 10.02 -44.42 36.71
C ASP A 270 10.50 -45.76 37.24
N LEU A 271 11.60 -46.29 36.73
CA LEU A 271 12.21 -47.53 37.21
C LEU A 271 12.85 -47.35 38.60
N LEU A 272 13.56 -46.22 38.79
CA LEU A 272 14.14 -45.89 40.11
C LEU A 272 13.07 -45.67 41.17
N GLU A 273 11.94 -45.05 40.86
CA GLU A 273 10.81 -44.82 41.77
C GLU A 273 10.25 -46.13 42.29
N LYS A 274 10.20 -47.20 41.47
CA LYS A 274 9.76 -48.56 41.85
C LYS A 274 10.76 -49.32 42.71
N GLN A 275 12.07 -48.94 42.65
CA GLN A 275 13.14 -49.68 43.31
C GLN A 275 13.62 -48.98 44.62
N LEU A 276 13.30 -47.72 44.79
CA LEU A 276 13.69 -46.96 45.98
C LEU A 276 12.87 -47.39 47.20
N PRO A 277 13.49 -47.52 48.39
CA PRO A 277 12.77 -47.67 49.64
C PRO A 277 11.96 -46.38 49.90
N ASP A 278 10.88 -46.51 50.68
CA ASP A 278 9.95 -45.45 51.02
C ASP A 278 10.62 -44.33 51.82
N ASN A 279 11.41 -43.52 51.09
CA ASN A 279 12.15 -42.39 51.61
C ASN A 279 11.65 -41.09 50.94
N GLU A 280 10.95 -40.27 51.71
CA GLU A 280 10.32 -39.04 51.25
C GLU A 280 11.32 -38.05 50.57
N ALA A 281 12.58 -38.01 50.99
CA ALA A 281 13.62 -37.19 50.37
C ALA A 281 13.95 -37.68 48.93
N SER A 282 14.05 -39.00 48.72
CA SER A 282 14.37 -39.59 47.44
C SER A 282 13.21 -39.38 46.43
N HIS A 283 11.99 -39.58 46.89
CA HIS A 283 10.81 -39.30 46.05
C HIS A 283 10.69 -37.84 45.65
N ARG A 284 11.00 -36.90 46.54
CA ARG A 284 11.08 -35.46 46.23
C ARG A 284 12.15 -35.13 45.19
N HIS A 285 13.31 -35.76 45.25
CA HIS A 285 14.36 -35.55 44.26
C HIS A 285 13.98 -36.13 42.90
N LEU A 286 13.38 -37.30 42.86
CA LEU A 286 12.88 -37.92 41.61
C LEU A 286 11.76 -37.09 40.96
N ALA A 287 10.82 -36.58 41.74
CA ALA A 287 9.76 -35.71 41.25
C ALA A 287 10.34 -34.41 40.61
N ARG A 288 11.37 -33.83 41.23
CA ARG A 288 12.07 -32.65 40.64
C ARG A 288 12.78 -32.97 39.32
N ILE A 289 13.44 -34.15 39.24
CA ILE A 289 14.12 -34.59 38.01
C ILE A 289 13.08 -34.81 36.92
N ARG A 290 11.99 -35.51 37.23
CA ARG A 290 10.88 -35.73 36.25
C ARG A 290 10.30 -34.42 35.76
N GLN A 291 9.98 -33.49 36.65
CA GLN A 291 9.48 -32.17 36.30
C GLN A 291 10.47 -31.41 35.35
N GLY A 292 11.78 -31.51 35.62
CA GLY A 292 12.81 -30.92 34.75
C GLY A 292 12.86 -31.55 33.36
N LEU A 293 12.72 -32.86 33.24
CA LEU A 293 12.70 -33.58 31.99
C LEU A 293 11.43 -33.30 31.16
N GLU A 294 10.25 -33.31 31.80
CA GLU A 294 8.98 -32.95 31.18
C GLU A 294 9.05 -31.54 30.63
N ARG A 295 9.60 -30.60 31.41
CA ARG A 295 9.78 -29.21 30.97
C ARG A 295 10.71 -29.06 29.79
N ALA A 296 11.83 -29.82 29.76
CA ALA A 296 12.73 -29.82 28.62
C ALA A 296 12.08 -30.38 27.35
N ALA A 297 11.21 -31.37 27.49
CA ALA A 297 10.43 -31.95 26.41
C ALA A 297 9.40 -30.93 25.85
N GLU A 298 8.69 -30.20 26.72
CA GLU A 298 7.77 -29.14 26.35
C GLU A 298 8.47 -28.04 25.53
N ILE A 299 9.59 -27.50 26.08
CA ILE A 299 10.37 -26.45 25.40
C ILE A 299 10.85 -26.95 24.04
N SER A 300 11.36 -28.16 23.95
CA SER A 300 11.82 -28.77 22.69
C SER A 300 10.66 -28.84 21.67
N HIS A 301 9.46 -29.24 22.11
CA HIS A 301 8.28 -29.32 21.25
C HIS A 301 7.79 -27.96 20.78
N GLU A 302 7.80 -26.92 21.64
CA GLU A 302 7.42 -25.55 21.29
C GLU A 302 8.41 -24.94 20.28
N VAL A 303 9.71 -25.15 20.46
CA VAL A 303 10.75 -24.70 19.50
C VAL A 303 10.54 -25.33 18.13
N LEU A 304 10.17 -26.62 18.10
CA LEU A 304 9.81 -27.34 16.89
C LEU A 304 8.60 -26.75 16.19
N ASN A 305 7.52 -26.53 16.95
CA ASN A 305 6.29 -25.99 16.40
C ASN A 305 6.49 -24.58 15.84
N TYR A 306 7.33 -23.78 16.50
CA TYR A 306 7.70 -22.45 16.01
C TYR A 306 8.49 -22.49 14.69
N ALA A 307 9.39 -23.48 14.56
CA ALA A 307 10.22 -23.63 13.37
C ALA A 307 9.51 -24.37 12.21
N HIS A 308 8.52 -25.20 12.51
CA HIS A 308 7.74 -25.94 11.51
C HIS A 308 6.57 -25.11 10.99
N HIS A 309 6.70 -24.66 9.74
CA HIS A 309 5.59 -24.06 9.00
C HIS A 309 4.61 -25.18 8.58
N LYS A 310 3.58 -25.46 9.38
CA LYS A 310 2.47 -26.28 8.89
C LYS A 310 1.76 -25.53 7.78
N PRO A 311 1.53 -26.13 6.61
CA PRO A 311 0.75 -25.50 5.55
C PRO A 311 -0.66 -25.22 6.08
N ILE A 312 -1.14 -23.98 5.91
CA ILE A 312 -2.47 -23.55 6.33
C ILE A 312 -3.52 -24.27 5.48
N GLN A 313 -4.42 -25.00 6.10
CA GLN A 313 -5.62 -25.54 5.46
C GLN A 313 -6.70 -24.44 5.50
N ARG A 314 -6.82 -23.67 4.42
CA ARG A 314 -7.75 -22.55 4.35
C ARG A 314 -9.19 -23.02 4.16
N GLU A 315 -10.01 -22.78 5.16
CA GLU A 315 -11.46 -23.00 5.16
C GLU A 315 -12.18 -21.78 5.73
N ILE A 316 -13.50 -21.71 5.59
CA ILE A 316 -14.30 -20.65 6.21
C ILE A 316 -14.49 -20.99 7.68
N VAL A 317 -13.88 -20.21 8.54
CA VAL A 317 -13.85 -20.42 10.00
C VAL A 317 -14.69 -19.38 10.71
N SER A 318 -15.64 -19.82 11.54
CA SER A 318 -16.39 -18.95 12.44
C SER A 318 -15.55 -18.57 13.66
N LEU A 319 -15.34 -17.28 13.90
CA LEU A 319 -14.61 -16.79 15.07
C LEU A 319 -15.31 -17.15 16.37
N GLN A 320 -16.65 -17.21 16.39
CA GLN A 320 -17.41 -17.66 17.56
C GLN A 320 -17.05 -19.12 17.91
N GLN A 321 -17.05 -20.03 16.94
CA GLN A 321 -16.73 -21.44 17.18
C GLN A 321 -15.31 -21.63 17.73
N VAL A 322 -14.33 -20.88 17.18
CA VAL A 322 -12.95 -20.90 17.66
C VAL A 322 -12.87 -20.48 19.14
N VAL A 323 -13.59 -19.41 19.52
CA VAL A 323 -13.62 -18.95 20.91
C VAL A 323 -14.29 -19.97 21.83
N GLU A 324 -15.42 -20.55 21.42
CA GLU A 324 -16.13 -21.56 22.20
C GLU A 324 -15.30 -22.82 22.43
N GLN A 325 -14.57 -23.29 21.42
CA GLN A 325 -13.64 -24.42 21.54
C GLN A 325 -12.48 -24.10 22.47
N ALA A 326 -11.86 -22.93 22.32
CA ALA A 326 -10.76 -22.50 23.20
C ALA A 326 -11.19 -22.33 24.67
N LEU A 327 -12.43 -21.87 24.92
CA LEU A 327 -13.01 -21.80 26.26
C LEU A 327 -13.24 -23.18 26.83
N SER A 328 -13.74 -24.13 26.02
CA SER A 328 -13.94 -25.52 26.43
C SER A 328 -12.63 -26.18 26.86
N LEU A 329 -11.54 -25.97 26.08
CA LEU A 329 -10.21 -26.50 26.41
C LEU A 329 -9.64 -25.93 27.72
N ASN A 330 -10.04 -24.72 28.12
CA ASN A 330 -9.62 -24.07 29.37
C ASN A 330 -10.67 -24.21 30.50
N GLN A 331 -11.75 -24.98 30.32
CA GLN A 331 -12.88 -25.04 31.21
C GLN A 331 -12.47 -25.27 32.68
N TYR A 332 -11.59 -26.21 32.95
CA TYR A 332 -11.10 -26.52 34.30
C TYR A 332 -10.39 -25.33 34.96
N ARG A 333 -9.62 -24.58 34.20
CA ARG A 333 -8.90 -23.40 34.69
C ARG A 333 -9.80 -22.18 34.86
N LEU A 334 -10.95 -22.17 34.21
CA LEU A 334 -11.94 -21.09 34.23
C LEU A 334 -13.07 -21.29 35.24
N GLU A 335 -13.09 -22.39 36.02
CA GLU A 335 -14.17 -22.69 36.97
C GLU A 335 -14.45 -21.53 37.94
N ASP A 336 -13.40 -20.84 38.41
CA ASP A 336 -13.52 -19.71 39.34
C ASP A 336 -13.51 -18.33 38.64
N PHE A 337 -13.52 -18.27 37.30
CA PHE A 337 -13.44 -17.02 36.53
C PHE A 337 -14.82 -16.53 36.12
N ALA A 338 -15.07 -15.22 36.26
CA ALA A 338 -16.20 -14.56 35.63
C ALA A 338 -15.88 -14.24 34.16
N VAL A 339 -16.30 -15.14 33.26
CA VAL A 339 -16.11 -14.96 31.83
C VAL A 339 -17.33 -14.28 31.23
N SER A 340 -17.13 -13.13 30.59
CA SER A 340 -18.18 -12.42 29.84
C SER A 340 -17.82 -12.42 28.34
N THR A 341 -18.76 -12.77 27.48
CA THR A 341 -18.56 -12.84 26.05
C THR A 341 -19.57 -11.98 25.30
N SER A 342 -19.10 -11.30 24.22
CA SER A 342 -19.93 -10.57 23.27
C SER A 342 -19.50 -10.99 21.87
N LEU A 343 -20.06 -12.07 21.35
CA LEU A 343 -19.62 -12.72 20.11
C LEU A 343 -20.65 -12.47 19.00
N ASP A 344 -20.17 -12.01 17.85
CA ASP A 344 -20.94 -11.87 16.62
C ASP A 344 -20.85 -13.19 15.83
N ASN A 345 -21.98 -13.89 15.72
CA ASN A 345 -22.09 -15.18 15.04
C ASN A 345 -21.98 -15.10 13.51
N THR A 346 -21.99 -13.91 12.95
CA THR A 346 -21.87 -13.70 11.50
C THR A 346 -20.42 -13.55 11.04
N LEU A 347 -19.46 -13.41 11.98
CA LEU A 347 -18.07 -13.18 11.65
C LEU A 347 -17.34 -14.47 11.28
N SER A 348 -16.91 -14.54 10.02
CA SER A 348 -16.09 -15.61 9.50
C SER A 348 -14.83 -15.07 8.80
N VAL A 349 -13.77 -15.88 8.84
CA VAL A 349 -12.48 -15.59 8.21
C VAL A 349 -12.05 -16.79 7.37
N LEU A 350 -11.18 -16.56 6.40
CA LEU A 350 -10.56 -17.63 5.63
C LEU A 350 -9.26 -18.06 6.31
N GLY A 351 -9.24 -19.23 6.95
CA GLY A 351 -8.10 -19.67 7.75
C GLY A 351 -8.13 -21.12 8.11
N ASP A 352 -7.22 -21.53 9.00
CA ASP A 352 -7.10 -22.88 9.57
C ASP A 352 -7.69 -22.87 10.98
N ALA A 353 -8.80 -23.59 11.17
CA ALA A 353 -9.54 -23.60 12.43
C ALA A 353 -8.65 -24.07 13.60
N GLY A 354 -7.86 -25.12 13.44
CA GLY A 354 -7.01 -25.66 14.49
C GLY A 354 -5.89 -24.70 14.90
N GLN A 355 -5.26 -24.00 13.94
CA GLN A 355 -4.24 -23.01 14.25
C GLN A 355 -4.83 -21.78 14.95
N LEU A 356 -6.01 -21.32 14.52
CA LEU A 356 -6.69 -20.19 15.18
C LEU A 356 -7.16 -20.57 16.59
N GLU A 357 -7.61 -21.80 16.81
CA GLU A 357 -7.95 -22.33 18.14
C GLU A 357 -6.71 -22.37 19.04
N GLU A 358 -5.55 -22.81 18.54
CA GLU A 358 -4.27 -22.78 19.25
C GLU A 358 -3.92 -21.35 19.72
N VAL A 359 -4.07 -20.35 18.84
CA VAL A 359 -3.83 -18.95 19.15
C VAL A 359 -4.75 -18.48 20.30
N VAL A 360 -6.05 -18.71 20.16
CA VAL A 360 -7.04 -18.24 21.15
C VAL A 360 -6.85 -18.94 22.49
N THR A 361 -6.60 -20.24 22.48
CA THR A 361 -6.30 -21.06 23.67
C THR A 361 -5.08 -20.53 24.42
N ASN A 362 -3.99 -20.22 23.71
CA ASN A 362 -2.78 -19.65 24.28
C ASN A 362 -3.01 -18.26 24.88
N ILE A 363 -3.77 -17.39 24.21
CA ILE A 363 -4.07 -16.05 24.72
C ILE A 363 -4.98 -16.13 25.96
N ILE A 364 -6.01 -17.00 25.98
CA ILE A 364 -6.86 -17.24 27.13
C ILE A 364 -6.00 -17.77 28.29
N GLY A 365 -5.12 -18.73 28.05
CA GLY A 365 -4.21 -19.26 29.06
C GLY A 365 -3.32 -18.17 29.70
N ASN A 366 -2.76 -17.28 28.88
CA ASN A 366 -1.99 -16.15 29.36
C ASN A 366 -2.83 -15.14 30.16
N ALA A 367 -4.07 -14.90 29.76
CA ALA A 367 -5.00 -14.03 30.47
C ALA A 367 -5.40 -14.60 31.85
N ILE A 368 -5.63 -15.92 31.94
CA ILE A 368 -5.87 -16.64 33.22
C ILE A 368 -4.68 -16.48 34.15
N ASP A 369 -3.46 -16.71 33.64
CA ASP A 369 -2.22 -16.61 34.44
C ASP A 369 -2.00 -15.18 34.98
N ALA A 370 -2.37 -14.16 34.20
CA ALA A 370 -2.22 -12.77 34.60
C ALA A 370 -3.29 -12.27 35.60
N SER A 371 -4.47 -12.88 35.64
CA SER A 371 -5.66 -12.40 36.35
C SER A 371 -5.97 -13.18 37.65
N GLN A 372 -4.98 -13.71 38.35
CA GLN A 372 -5.18 -14.53 39.56
C GLN A 372 -5.83 -13.79 40.72
N GLU A 373 -5.60 -12.48 40.86
CA GLU A 373 -6.20 -11.64 41.88
C GLU A 373 -7.63 -11.21 41.53
N HIS A 374 -7.85 -10.92 40.24
CA HIS A 374 -9.14 -10.49 39.72
C HIS A 374 -9.58 -11.43 38.60
N LYS A 375 -10.19 -12.55 38.96
CA LYS A 375 -10.57 -13.66 38.09
C LYS A 375 -11.69 -13.28 37.12
N GLN A 376 -11.40 -12.34 36.21
CA GLN A 376 -12.34 -11.85 35.19
C GLN A 376 -11.71 -11.84 33.81
N LEU A 377 -12.49 -12.27 32.82
CA LEU A 377 -12.13 -12.20 31.40
C LEU A 377 -13.29 -11.64 30.58
N TYR A 378 -12.97 -10.80 29.60
CA TYR A 378 -13.92 -10.32 28.62
C TYR A 378 -13.45 -10.63 27.22
N ILE A 379 -14.30 -11.29 26.43
CA ILE A 379 -14.00 -11.71 25.06
C ILE A 379 -15.07 -11.12 24.16
N GLU A 380 -14.65 -10.36 23.16
CA GLU A 380 -15.56 -9.76 22.18
C GLU A 380 -15.08 -9.97 20.75
N THR A 381 -16.02 -10.13 19.83
CA THR A 381 -15.77 -10.07 18.40
C THR A 381 -16.49 -8.89 17.81
N TYR A 382 -15.82 -8.17 16.91
CA TYR A 382 -16.38 -7.02 16.19
C TYR A 382 -15.76 -6.91 14.80
N GLN A 383 -16.36 -6.10 13.95
CA GLN A 383 -15.91 -5.94 12.58
C GLN A 383 -15.64 -4.47 12.23
N ASP A 384 -14.65 -4.28 11.38
CA ASP A 384 -14.44 -3.09 10.59
C ASP A 384 -14.69 -3.45 9.11
N LYS A 385 -14.70 -2.46 8.20
CA LYS A 385 -15.08 -2.65 6.78
C LYS A 385 -14.39 -3.85 6.09
N LEU A 386 -13.14 -4.15 6.44
CA LEU A 386 -12.31 -5.18 5.80
C LEU A 386 -11.78 -6.24 6.77
N MET A 387 -11.89 -6.03 8.07
CA MET A 387 -11.27 -6.88 9.08
C MET A 387 -12.31 -7.40 10.07
N ALA A 388 -12.17 -8.67 10.44
CA ALA A 388 -12.80 -9.27 11.59
C ALA A 388 -11.82 -9.21 12.76
N SER A 389 -12.28 -8.76 13.91
CA SER A 389 -11.47 -8.56 15.11
C SER A 389 -11.98 -9.42 16.25
N LEU A 390 -11.07 -10.08 16.97
CA LEU A 390 -11.30 -10.77 18.22
C LEU A 390 -10.44 -10.12 19.30
N SER A 391 -11.06 -9.68 20.39
CA SER A 391 -10.41 -9.03 21.52
C SER A 391 -10.59 -9.84 22.79
N ILE A 392 -9.50 -10.15 23.47
CA ILE A 392 -9.47 -10.86 24.76
C ILE A 392 -8.84 -9.92 25.77
N SER A 393 -9.60 -9.57 26.79
CA SER A 393 -9.19 -8.64 27.85
C SER A 393 -9.17 -9.34 29.22
N ASP A 394 -8.07 -9.17 29.90
CA ASP A 394 -7.89 -9.64 31.29
C ASP A 394 -8.01 -8.51 32.32
N TRP A 395 -8.07 -8.86 33.59
CA TRP A 395 -8.05 -7.98 34.76
C TRP A 395 -6.77 -8.17 35.58
N GLY A 396 -5.67 -8.46 34.89
CA GLY A 396 -4.36 -8.63 35.50
C GLY A 396 -3.63 -7.30 35.76
N THR A 397 -2.32 -7.40 35.95
CA THR A 397 -1.43 -6.25 36.23
C THR A 397 -1.09 -5.42 34.99
N GLY A 398 -1.52 -5.86 33.81
CA GLY A 398 -1.09 -5.28 32.53
C GLY A 398 0.40 -5.50 32.27
N MET A 399 0.98 -4.73 31.32
CA MET A 399 2.37 -4.88 30.92
C MET A 399 3.01 -3.51 30.64
N PRO A 400 4.24 -3.22 31.15
CA PRO A 400 4.98 -2.01 30.79
C PRO A 400 5.17 -1.87 29.27
N LEU A 401 5.15 -0.63 28.75
CA LEU A 401 5.22 -0.38 27.29
C LEU A 401 6.47 -0.95 26.63
N ASP A 402 7.61 -0.89 27.31
CA ASP A 402 8.87 -1.47 26.85
C ASP A 402 8.82 -3.00 26.76
N LYS A 403 8.03 -3.65 27.58
CA LYS A 403 7.78 -5.09 27.59
C LYS A 403 6.77 -5.50 26.54
N ILE A 404 5.73 -4.69 26.30
CA ILE A 404 4.73 -4.93 25.22
C ILE A 404 5.44 -5.04 23.86
N ALA A 405 6.41 -4.15 23.59
CA ALA A 405 7.17 -4.16 22.35
C ALA A 405 7.97 -5.47 22.13
N LYS A 406 8.37 -6.15 23.21
CA LYS A 406 9.15 -7.40 23.20
C LYS A 406 8.29 -8.65 23.38
N ALA A 407 7.01 -8.51 23.77
CA ALA A 407 6.16 -9.64 24.16
C ALA A 407 5.96 -10.70 23.06
N LYS A 408 6.12 -10.31 21.78
CA LYS A 408 6.02 -11.18 20.60
C LYS A 408 7.38 -11.80 20.19
N THR A 409 8.45 -11.49 20.91
CA THR A 409 9.79 -12.03 20.61
C THR A 409 9.92 -13.44 21.23
N PRO A 410 10.44 -14.44 20.49
CA PRO A 410 10.66 -15.79 21.04
C PRO A 410 11.49 -15.77 22.32
N PHE A 411 11.15 -16.65 23.24
CA PHE A 411 11.81 -16.83 24.56
C PHE A 411 11.67 -15.63 25.52
N TYR A 412 10.91 -14.61 25.14
CA TYR A 412 10.64 -13.49 26.05
C TYR A 412 9.49 -13.82 26.98
N THR A 413 9.74 -13.80 28.29
CA THR A 413 8.73 -14.05 29.32
C THR A 413 8.92 -13.11 30.50
N THR A 414 7.82 -12.71 31.12
CA THR A 414 7.79 -11.97 32.39
C THR A 414 7.46 -12.87 33.58
N LYS A 415 7.14 -14.14 33.33
CA LYS A 415 6.87 -15.15 34.36
C LYS A 415 8.15 -15.58 35.06
N PRO A 416 8.10 -16.06 36.32
CA PRO A 416 9.25 -16.60 37.04
C PRO A 416 9.93 -17.73 36.26
N ARG A 417 11.20 -17.98 36.56
CA ARG A 417 11.94 -19.07 35.91
C ARG A 417 11.24 -20.41 36.11
N GLY A 418 10.92 -21.07 35.01
CA GLY A 418 10.24 -22.37 35.01
C GLY A 418 8.74 -22.34 34.82
N GLU A 419 8.09 -21.18 34.83
CA GLU A 419 6.63 -21.05 34.69
C GLU A 419 6.16 -20.57 33.32
N GLY A 420 7.09 -20.13 32.45
CA GLY A 420 6.77 -19.71 31.10
C GLY A 420 7.94 -19.95 30.15
N THR A 421 7.65 -20.43 28.94
CA THR A 421 8.65 -20.68 27.86
C THR A 421 8.94 -19.42 27.06
N GLY A 422 8.02 -18.45 27.06
CA GLY A 422 8.09 -17.25 26.24
C GLY A 422 7.87 -17.50 24.75
N MET A 423 7.37 -18.66 24.34
CA MET A 423 7.13 -19.01 22.94
C MET A 423 5.69 -18.77 22.50
N GLY A 424 4.72 -18.88 23.40
CA GLY A 424 3.30 -18.86 23.06
C GLY A 424 2.87 -17.63 22.25
N LEU A 425 3.16 -16.41 22.72
CA LEU A 425 2.82 -15.18 21.97
C LEU A 425 3.59 -15.04 20.65
N ALA A 426 4.82 -15.56 20.56
CA ALA A 426 5.59 -15.58 19.33
C ALA A 426 4.95 -16.51 18.30
N ILE A 427 4.54 -17.72 18.69
CA ILE A 427 3.80 -18.68 17.87
C ILE A 427 2.46 -18.10 17.43
N SER A 428 1.70 -17.52 18.37
CA SER A 428 0.42 -16.88 18.07
C SER A 428 0.58 -15.76 17.03
N ASN A 429 1.59 -14.89 17.20
CA ASN A 429 1.84 -13.83 16.23
C ASN A 429 2.21 -14.37 14.84
N GLN A 430 3.01 -15.44 14.78
CA GLN A 430 3.38 -16.07 13.51
C GLN A 430 2.16 -16.67 12.80
N ILE A 431 1.31 -17.41 13.51
CA ILE A 431 0.06 -17.96 12.95
C ILE A 431 -0.83 -16.84 12.41
N ILE A 432 -1.02 -15.75 13.16
CA ILE A 432 -1.87 -14.63 12.72
C ILE A 432 -1.28 -13.95 11.48
N LEU A 433 0.04 -13.74 11.43
CA LEU A 433 0.70 -13.19 10.23
C LEU A 433 0.55 -14.08 9.00
N GLN A 434 0.62 -15.41 9.15
CA GLN A 434 0.40 -16.36 8.05
C GLN A 434 -1.05 -16.32 7.52
N HIS A 435 -2.00 -15.96 8.38
CA HIS A 435 -3.40 -15.72 8.01
C HIS A 435 -3.63 -14.31 7.41
N GLY A 436 -2.56 -13.50 7.23
CA GLY A 436 -2.65 -12.14 6.69
C GLY A 436 -3.22 -11.13 7.69
N GLY A 437 -3.21 -11.47 8.98
CA GLY A 437 -3.73 -10.67 10.07
C GLY A 437 -2.65 -9.94 10.88
N GLU A 438 -3.10 -9.33 11.98
CA GLU A 438 -2.26 -8.63 12.95
C GLU A 438 -2.64 -9.02 14.37
N LEU A 439 -1.62 -9.22 15.23
CA LEU A 439 -1.78 -9.42 16.69
C LEU A 439 -1.32 -8.17 17.41
N ASN A 440 -2.20 -7.51 18.16
CA ASN A 440 -1.92 -6.27 18.88
C ASN A 440 -2.13 -6.45 20.38
N LEU A 441 -1.24 -5.85 21.18
CA LEU A 441 -1.33 -5.85 22.64
C LEU A 441 -1.44 -4.41 23.13
N ARG A 442 -2.38 -4.16 24.03
CA ARG A 442 -2.55 -2.85 24.68
C ARG A 442 -2.98 -3.00 26.12
N ASN A 443 -2.51 -2.10 26.97
CA ASN A 443 -3.05 -2.00 28.32
C ASN A 443 -4.44 -1.35 28.26
N SER A 444 -5.35 -1.85 29.09
CA SER A 444 -6.67 -1.27 29.25
C SER A 444 -6.93 -0.97 30.72
N LYS A 445 -7.15 0.31 31.04
CA LYS A 445 -7.52 0.73 32.40
C LYS A 445 -8.90 0.19 32.70
N LYS A 446 -9.03 -0.66 33.74
CA LYS A 446 -10.28 -1.27 34.17
C LYS A 446 -10.89 -0.54 35.38
N SER A 447 -10.03 -0.02 36.28
CA SER A 447 -10.39 0.86 37.39
C SER A 447 -9.17 1.72 37.73
N ASP A 448 -9.24 2.55 38.79
CA ASP A 448 -8.10 3.38 39.21
C ASP A 448 -6.87 2.59 39.65
N HIS A 449 -7.04 1.31 40.01
CA HIS A 449 -5.98 0.45 40.51
C HIS A 449 -5.73 -0.81 39.65
N ILE A 450 -6.57 -1.08 38.62
CA ILE A 450 -6.50 -2.27 37.79
C ILE A 450 -6.23 -1.87 36.35
N THR A 451 -5.10 -2.32 35.83
CA THR A 451 -4.68 -2.09 34.42
C THR A 451 -4.50 -3.44 33.77
N GLY A 452 -5.57 -4.02 33.24
CA GLY A 452 -5.50 -5.29 32.51
C GLY A 452 -4.77 -5.16 31.14
N LEU A 453 -4.49 -6.28 30.53
CA LEU A 453 -4.00 -6.38 29.14
C LEU A 453 -5.15 -6.77 28.22
N THR A 454 -5.19 -6.16 27.06
CA THR A 454 -6.07 -6.55 25.95
C THR A 454 -5.22 -7.03 24.80
N VAL A 455 -5.47 -8.24 24.34
CA VAL A 455 -4.88 -8.82 23.15
C VAL A 455 -5.94 -8.81 22.05
N GLU A 456 -5.63 -8.14 20.95
CA GLU A 456 -6.52 -7.99 19.80
C GLU A 456 -5.93 -8.73 18.60
N ILE A 457 -6.71 -9.63 18.02
CA ILE A 457 -6.44 -10.34 16.78
C ILE A 457 -7.28 -9.69 15.70
N ARG A 458 -6.66 -9.28 14.59
CA ARG A 458 -7.34 -8.73 13.41
C ARG A 458 -7.04 -9.61 12.20
N LEU A 459 -8.06 -10.13 11.55
CA LEU A 459 -7.94 -11.01 10.40
C LEU A 459 -8.73 -10.45 9.21
N PRO A 460 -8.28 -10.67 7.96
CA PRO A 460 -9.07 -10.33 6.79
C PRO A 460 -10.42 -11.04 6.83
N ARG A 461 -11.51 -10.26 6.66
CA ARG A 461 -12.87 -10.79 6.67
C ARG A 461 -13.14 -11.57 5.38
N ASN A 462 -13.82 -12.70 5.51
CA ASN A 462 -14.45 -13.32 4.35
C ASN A 462 -15.70 -12.52 4.00
N ILE A 463 -15.66 -11.80 2.87
CA ILE A 463 -16.77 -11.02 2.34
C ILE A 463 -17.32 -11.83 1.17
N GLU A 464 -18.21 -12.78 1.46
CA GLU A 464 -19.12 -13.33 0.46
C GLU A 464 -20.49 -12.68 0.55
#